data_01be013b4c28b78dcc3c1fd2fd2c3126
#
_entry.id   01be013b4c28b78dcc3c1fd2fd2c3126
#
_cell.length_a   1.000
_cell.length_b   1.000
_cell.length_c   1.000
_cell.angle_alpha   90.00
_cell.angle_beta   90.00
_cell.angle_gamma   90.00
#
_symmetry.space_group_name_H-M   'P 1'
#
loop_
_entity.id
_entity.type
_entity.pdbx_description
1 polymer ?
#
loop_
_entity_poly.entity_id
_entity_poly.type
_entity_poly.pdbx_seq_one_letter_code
_entity_poly.pdbx_strand_id
1 'polypeptide(L)'
;MKNRITSLFGIKYPIIQGGMVWCSGWKLASAVSNAGGLGLLGAGSMHPEVLLEHIQKMKKATNNPWGINVPLLYPELDKIIEIIINEGVKIVFTSAGSPKKYTSLLKQHGITVVHVVSNSTFAQKCEEAGVDAIVAEGFEAGGHNGREETTTMVLIPLVCKATKLPVIVAGGIGSGRSILAALSLGADGVQIGSRFAVAAESSAHDDFKSTVITSVEGDSVLIHRKLAPVRLLKNDFSQQVQAMEENGATVEELRLHLGKGRAKKAIFEGELPEGEIEIGQIAANIKEIKTVQEIFDEMILEFTDAKTALQTESYSF
;
A
#
# COMPACT_ATOMS: atom_id res chain seq x y z
N MET A 1 -17.99 6.20 11.34
CA MET A 1 -18.34 4.75 11.26
C MET A 1 -17.57 4.03 12.36
N LYS A 2 -18.19 3.22 13.20
CA LYS A 2 -17.47 2.46 14.22
C LYS A 2 -17.43 1.00 13.79
N ASN A 3 -16.26 0.53 13.37
CA ASN A 3 -16.02 -0.85 12.97
C ASN A 3 -14.72 -1.38 13.59
N ARG A 4 -14.31 -2.62 13.27
CA ARG A 4 -13.13 -3.25 13.86
C ARG A 4 -11.84 -2.46 13.60
N ILE A 5 -11.64 -1.90 12.40
CA ILE A 5 -10.45 -1.14 12.01
C ILE A 5 -10.44 0.25 12.63
N THR A 6 -11.58 0.98 12.59
CA THR A 6 -11.64 2.30 13.24
C THR A 6 -11.47 2.21 14.75
N SER A 7 -11.94 1.12 15.37
CA SER A 7 -11.75 0.86 16.79
C SER A 7 -10.31 0.46 17.13
N LEU A 8 -9.66 -0.35 16.29
CA LEU A 8 -8.28 -0.82 16.49
C LEU A 8 -7.28 0.33 16.46
N PHE A 9 -7.43 1.24 15.49
CA PHE A 9 -6.46 2.33 15.27
C PHE A 9 -6.88 3.68 15.89
N GLY A 10 -8.12 3.83 16.37
CA GLY A 10 -8.62 5.10 16.86
C GLY A 10 -8.84 6.16 15.77
N ILE A 11 -9.15 5.75 14.55
CA ILE A 11 -9.35 6.61 13.38
C ILE A 11 -10.83 6.83 13.05
N LYS A 12 -11.13 7.90 12.29
CA LYS A 12 -12.51 8.26 11.92
C LYS A 12 -13.05 7.40 10.77
N TYR A 13 -12.24 7.15 9.75
CA TYR A 13 -12.58 6.40 8.55
C TYR A 13 -11.69 5.16 8.43
N PRO A 14 -12.22 4.00 8.00
CA PRO A 14 -11.44 2.78 7.84
C PRO A 14 -10.59 2.83 6.55
N ILE A 15 -9.87 3.92 6.36
CA ILE A 15 -9.03 4.23 5.21
C ILE A 15 -7.60 4.38 5.67
N ILE A 16 -6.72 3.53 5.17
CA ILE A 16 -5.28 3.51 5.45
C ILE A 16 -4.54 3.93 4.18
N GLN A 17 -3.58 4.83 4.28
CA GLN A 17 -2.67 5.10 3.17
C GLN A 17 -1.57 4.04 3.16
N GLY A 18 -1.29 3.46 1.99
CA GLY A 18 -0.24 2.47 1.82
C GLY A 18 1.15 3.02 2.13
N GLY A 19 1.98 2.23 2.80
CA GLY A 19 3.38 2.60 3.10
C GLY A 19 4.28 2.39 1.88
N MET A 20 4.15 3.26 0.88
CA MET A 20 4.82 3.17 -0.41
C MET A 20 6.25 3.74 -0.34
N VAL A 21 7.22 3.02 -0.96
CA VAL A 21 8.58 3.53 -1.12
C VAL A 21 8.57 4.83 -1.93
N TRP A 22 9.41 5.80 -1.55
CA TRP A 22 9.63 7.09 -2.21
C TRP A 22 8.42 8.04 -2.27
N CYS A 23 7.20 7.55 -1.94
CA CYS A 23 5.96 8.35 -1.90
C CYS A 23 5.55 8.75 -0.49
N SER A 24 5.70 7.82 0.48
CA SER A 24 5.08 7.90 1.81
C SER A 24 5.99 8.56 2.85
N GLY A 25 6.28 9.85 2.62
CA GLY A 25 6.95 10.70 3.58
C GLY A 25 5.99 11.27 4.65
N TRP A 26 6.55 12.03 5.60
CA TRP A 26 5.78 12.60 6.71
C TRP A 26 4.65 13.55 6.27
N LYS A 27 4.82 14.29 5.15
CA LYS A 27 3.77 15.19 4.65
C LYS A 27 2.52 14.42 4.26
N LEU A 28 2.68 13.39 3.44
CA LEU A 28 1.55 12.54 3.03
C LEU A 28 0.93 11.83 4.23
N ALA A 29 1.73 11.17 5.06
CA ALA A 29 1.23 10.41 6.20
C ALA A 29 0.49 11.31 7.20
N SER A 30 1.00 12.50 7.54
CA SER A 30 0.32 13.41 8.45
C SER A 30 -0.97 13.98 7.85
N ALA A 31 -0.99 14.29 6.57
CA ALA A 31 -2.19 14.77 5.89
C ALA A 31 -3.31 13.71 5.93
N VAL A 32 -3.01 12.44 5.68
CA VAL A 32 -3.98 11.33 5.79
C VAL A 32 -4.49 11.16 7.21
N SER A 33 -3.60 11.22 8.22
CA SER A 33 -4.00 11.15 9.62
C SER A 33 -4.91 12.32 10.01
N ASN A 34 -4.60 13.53 9.54
CA ASN A 34 -5.39 14.74 9.81
C ASN A 34 -6.75 14.71 9.08
N ALA A 35 -6.87 14.06 7.93
CA ALA A 35 -8.13 13.84 7.24
C ALA A 35 -9.01 12.75 7.89
N GLY A 36 -8.51 12.05 8.90
CA GLY A 36 -9.25 11.06 9.69
C GLY A 36 -9.05 9.61 9.27
N GLY A 37 -8.06 9.33 8.42
CA GLY A 37 -7.56 7.99 8.10
C GLY A 37 -6.35 7.60 8.94
N LEU A 38 -5.60 6.59 8.49
CA LEU A 38 -4.31 6.19 9.06
C LEU A 38 -3.20 6.44 8.04
N GLY A 39 -2.34 7.42 8.29
CA GLY A 39 -1.14 7.65 7.50
C GLY A 39 -0.01 6.70 7.89
N LEU A 40 0.75 6.20 6.92
CA LEU A 40 1.89 5.34 7.15
C LEU A 40 3.17 5.94 6.55
N LEU A 41 4.24 6.01 7.32
CA LEU A 41 5.57 6.22 6.77
C LEU A 41 6.05 4.96 6.03
N GLY A 42 6.59 5.11 4.83
CA GLY A 42 7.13 4.02 4.02
C GLY A 42 8.61 3.79 4.31
N ALA A 43 8.95 3.03 5.36
CA ALA A 43 10.34 2.84 5.78
C ALA A 43 11.23 2.09 4.77
N GLY A 44 10.63 1.41 3.77
CA GLY A 44 11.37 0.65 2.77
C GLY A 44 12.30 1.46 1.87
N SER A 45 12.19 2.78 1.84
CA SER A 45 13.10 3.68 1.10
C SER A 45 13.92 4.59 2.02
N MET A 46 13.88 4.36 3.34
CA MET A 46 14.51 5.23 4.33
C MET A 46 15.67 4.52 5.03
N HIS A 47 16.85 5.14 5.01
CA HIS A 47 17.90 4.78 5.95
C HIS A 47 17.47 5.12 7.38
N PRO A 48 18.06 4.51 8.43
CA PRO A 48 17.66 4.70 9.81
C PRO A 48 17.54 6.18 10.23
N GLU A 49 18.50 7.02 9.84
CA GLU A 49 18.54 8.44 10.18
C GLU A 49 17.39 9.23 9.51
N VAL A 50 17.05 8.86 8.26
CA VAL A 50 15.94 9.47 7.51
C VAL A 50 14.61 9.07 8.14
N LEU A 51 14.46 7.81 8.54
CA LEU A 51 13.26 7.36 9.25
C LEU A 51 13.08 8.11 10.56
N LEU A 52 14.15 8.26 11.36
CA LEU A 52 14.12 9.03 12.61
C LEU A 52 13.66 10.47 12.37
N GLU A 53 14.22 11.14 11.36
CA GLU A 53 13.82 12.49 10.97
C GLU A 53 12.32 12.57 10.63
N HIS A 54 11.82 11.60 9.83
CA HIS A 54 10.40 11.54 9.45
C HIS A 54 9.49 11.28 10.66
N ILE A 55 9.87 10.41 11.59
CA ILE A 55 9.15 10.17 12.85
C ILE A 55 9.05 11.48 13.66
N GLN A 56 10.15 12.22 13.80
CA GLN A 56 10.19 13.49 14.53
C GLN A 56 9.28 14.56 13.89
N LYS A 57 9.23 14.59 12.54
CA LYS A 57 8.33 15.47 11.79
C LYS A 57 6.87 15.05 11.95
N MET A 58 6.55 13.74 11.95
CA MET A 58 5.21 13.24 12.22
C MET A 58 4.68 13.68 13.57
N LYS A 59 5.48 13.54 14.64
CA LYS A 59 5.12 13.95 16.01
C LYS A 59 4.79 15.45 16.13
N LYS A 60 5.34 16.28 15.22
CA LYS A 60 5.05 17.73 15.18
C LYS A 60 3.86 18.05 14.26
N ALA A 61 3.62 17.25 13.24
CA ALA A 61 2.64 17.54 12.21
C ALA A 61 1.22 17.05 12.56
N THR A 62 1.09 16.06 13.45
CA THR A 62 -0.21 15.50 13.83
C THR A 62 -0.23 14.92 15.24
N ASN A 63 -1.38 15.05 15.90
CA ASN A 63 -1.71 14.33 17.13
C ASN A 63 -2.63 13.12 16.89
N ASN A 64 -3.06 12.92 15.62
CA ASN A 64 -3.90 11.79 15.23
C ASN A 64 -3.06 10.51 15.06
N PRO A 65 -3.68 9.32 15.11
CA PRO A 65 -2.98 8.05 14.90
C PRO A 65 -2.26 7.97 13.55
N TRP A 66 -1.06 7.42 13.56
CA TRP A 66 -0.24 7.12 12.39
C TRP A 66 0.65 5.91 12.65
N GLY A 67 1.20 5.33 11.61
CA GLY A 67 2.06 4.16 11.73
C GLY A 67 3.24 4.16 10.75
N ILE A 68 3.97 3.05 10.73
CA ILE A 68 5.11 2.84 9.83
C ILE A 68 4.95 1.51 9.13
N ASN A 69 5.13 1.48 7.80
CA ASN A 69 5.26 0.22 7.04
C ASN A 69 6.73 -0.16 6.89
N VAL A 70 7.06 -1.39 7.29
CA VAL A 70 8.41 -1.96 7.31
C VAL A 70 8.46 -3.22 6.46
N PRO A 71 9.03 -3.17 5.25
CA PRO A 71 9.31 -4.39 4.48
C PRO A 71 10.41 -5.22 5.14
N LEU A 72 10.10 -6.49 5.48
CA LEU A 72 10.97 -7.35 6.29
C LEU A 72 12.21 -7.92 5.55
N LEU A 73 12.35 -7.65 4.26
CA LEU A 73 13.51 -8.04 3.45
C LEU A 73 14.55 -6.92 3.29
N TYR A 74 14.33 -5.77 3.94
CA TYR A 74 15.21 -4.60 3.81
C TYR A 74 16.47 -4.74 4.66
N PRO A 75 17.61 -4.15 4.23
CA PRO A 75 18.82 -4.06 5.05
C PRO A 75 18.58 -3.19 6.30
N GLU A 76 19.42 -3.33 7.32
CA GLU A 76 19.40 -2.58 8.58
C GLU A 76 18.08 -2.66 9.38
N LEU A 77 17.31 -3.72 9.15
CA LEU A 77 15.98 -3.90 9.73
C LEU A 77 15.99 -3.84 11.27
N ASP A 78 17.00 -4.40 11.92
CA ASP A 78 17.12 -4.39 13.38
C ASP A 78 17.22 -2.96 13.93
N LYS A 79 17.99 -2.09 13.26
CA LYS A 79 18.09 -0.66 13.62
C LYS A 79 16.76 0.08 13.40
N ILE A 80 16.07 -0.23 12.31
CA ILE A 80 14.73 0.33 12.02
C ILE A 80 13.75 -0.02 13.14
N ILE A 81 13.72 -1.28 13.57
CA ILE A 81 12.85 -1.75 14.66
C ILE A 81 13.23 -1.09 15.99
N GLU A 82 14.51 -0.97 16.28
CA GLU A 82 14.99 -0.27 17.49
C GLU A 82 14.55 1.20 17.52
N ILE A 83 14.69 1.93 16.41
CA ILE A 83 14.22 3.32 16.29
C ILE A 83 12.70 3.39 16.53
N ILE A 84 11.92 2.51 15.91
CA ILE A 84 10.46 2.46 16.06
C ILE A 84 10.07 2.29 17.54
N ILE A 85 10.72 1.39 18.25
CA ILE A 85 10.47 1.12 19.68
C ILE A 85 10.89 2.33 20.53
N ASN A 86 12.10 2.83 20.34
CA ASN A 86 12.67 3.95 21.12
C ASN A 86 11.87 5.24 20.94
N GLU A 87 11.38 5.49 19.73
CA GLU A 87 10.53 6.64 19.43
C GLU A 87 9.07 6.46 19.87
N GLY A 88 8.69 5.30 20.40
CA GLY A 88 7.36 5.04 20.94
C GLY A 88 6.25 5.03 19.89
N VAL A 89 6.56 4.61 18.65
CA VAL A 89 5.58 4.41 17.58
C VAL A 89 4.57 3.34 18.00
N LYS A 90 3.29 3.55 17.72
CA LYS A 90 2.22 2.70 18.24
C LYS A 90 1.67 1.69 17.24
N ILE A 91 1.89 1.89 15.94
CA ILE A 91 1.32 1.07 14.88
C ILE A 91 2.41 0.74 13.86
N VAL A 92 2.60 -0.53 13.59
CA VAL A 92 3.57 -1.03 12.60
C VAL A 92 2.87 -1.99 11.63
N PHE A 93 2.99 -1.70 10.36
CA PHE A 93 2.65 -2.60 9.27
C PHE A 93 3.93 -3.29 8.80
N THR A 94 3.91 -4.60 8.66
CA THR A 94 5.03 -5.37 8.13
C THR A 94 4.64 -6.01 6.80
N SER A 95 5.58 -6.12 5.87
CA SER A 95 5.36 -6.70 4.54
C SER A 95 6.61 -7.46 4.07
N ALA A 96 6.46 -8.25 3.01
CA ALA A 96 7.58 -8.91 2.31
C ALA A 96 8.49 -9.75 3.23
N GLY A 97 7.92 -10.70 3.95
CA GLY A 97 8.69 -11.60 4.82
C GLY A 97 7.81 -12.38 5.79
N SER A 98 8.43 -12.98 6.81
CA SER A 98 7.70 -13.76 7.81
C SER A 98 7.17 -12.86 8.93
N PRO A 99 5.86 -12.88 9.24
CA PRO A 99 5.30 -12.13 10.36
C PRO A 99 5.90 -12.55 11.71
N LYS A 100 6.40 -13.78 11.85
CA LYS A 100 6.94 -14.30 13.11
C LYS A 100 8.19 -13.55 13.59
N LYS A 101 8.94 -12.89 12.66
CA LYS A 101 10.28 -12.36 12.99
C LYS A 101 10.24 -11.26 14.05
N TYR A 102 9.30 -10.33 13.98
CA TYR A 102 9.27 -9.18 14.89
C TYR A 102 7.93 -8.99 15.63
N THR A 103 6.88 -9.74 15.28
CA THR A 103 5.56 -9.54 15.88
C THR A 103 5.60 -9.64 17.41
N SER A 104 6.22 -10.68 17.96
CA SER A 104 6.32 -10.86 19.41
C SER A 104 7.05 -9.70 20.09
N LEU A 105 8.20 -9.27 19.53
CA LEU A 105 8.97 -8.15 20.05
C LEU A 105 8.17 -6.84 20.04
N LEU A 106 7.55 -6.50 18.92
CA LEU A 106 6.76 -5.28 18.80
C LEU A 106 5.57 -5.28 19.76
N LYS A 107 4.88 -6.41 19.90
CA LYS A 107 3.76 -6.55 20.84
C LYS A 107 4.18 -6.43 22.31
N GLN A 108 5.37 -6.90 22.70
CA GLN A 108 5.93 -6.70 24.05
C GLN A 108 6.12 -5.21 24.37
N HIS A 109 6.31 -4.35 23.38
CA HIS A 109 6.38 -2.89 23.52
C HIS A 109 5.02 -2.18 23.34
N GLY A 110 3.91 -2.92 23.32
CA GLY A 110 2.55 -2.36 23.21
C GLY A 110 2.25 -1.77 21.82
N ILE A 111 2.92 -2.27 20.78
CA ILE A 111 2.75 -1.83 19.38
C ILE A 111 1.70 -2.71 18.71
N THR A 112 0.73 -2.10 18.06
CA THR A 112 -0.23 -2.77 17.18
C THR A 112 0.46 -3.20 15.90
N VAL A 113 0.41 -4.49 15.58
CA VAL A 113 1.11 -5.09 14.43
C VAL A 113 0.11 -5.56 13.38
N VAL A 114 0.32 -5.13 12.15
CA VAL A 114 -0.43 -5.55 10.96
C VAL A 114 0.52 -6.19 9.96
N HIS A 115 0.09 -7.22 9.22
CA HIS A 115 0.94 -7.83 8.19
C HIS A 115 0.23 -7.90 6.84
N VAL A 116 0.99 -7.64 5.76
CA VAL A 116 0.48 -7.68 4.37
C VAL A 116 0.63 -9.08 3.80
N VAL A 117 -0.44 -9.61 3.20
CA VAL A 117 -0.50 -10.95 2.63
C VAL A 117 -1.13 -10.96 1.24
N SER A 118 -0.73 -11.90 0.38
CA SER A 118 -1.28 -12.09 -0.97
C SER A 118 -2.26 -13.28 -1.08
N ASN A 119 -2.41 -14.08 -0.03
CA ASN A 119 -3.29 -15.27 -0.05
C ASN A 119 -3.79 -15.68 1.33
N SER A 120 -4.77 -16.58 1.37
CA SER A 120 -5.40 -17.06 2.59
C SER A 120 -4.47 -17.92 3.48
N THR A 121 -3.51 -18.64 2.89
CA THR A 121 -2.52 -19.42 3.66
C THR A 121 -1.60 -18.50 4.47
N PHE A 122 -1.19 -17.38 3.89
CA PHE A 122 -0.39 -16.39 4.61
C PHE A 122 -1.22 -15.67 5.68
N ALA A 123 -2.52 -15.45 5.45
CA ALA A 123 -3.42 -14.91 6.47
C ALA A 123 -3.47 -15.79 7.73
N GLN A 124 -3.58 -17.11 7.58
CA GLN A 124 -3.53 -18.07 8.70
C GLN A 124 -2.20 -18.02 9.46
N LYS A 125 -1.06 -17.95 8.72
CA LYS A 125 0.26 -17.79 9.35
C LYS A 125 0.40 -16.48 10.12
N CYS A 126 -0.27 -15.40 9.70
CA CYS A 126 -0.30 -14.13 10.43
C CYS A 126 -1.09 -14.26 11.73
N GLU A 127 -2.26 -14.93 11.71
CA GLU A 127 -3.05 -15.21 12.90
C GLU A 127 -2.23 -16.04 13.92
N GLU A 128 -1.55 -17.11 13.45
CA GLU A 128 -0.64 -17.90 14.28
C GLU A 128 0.53 -17.08 14.86
N ALA A 129 1.01 -16.07 14.13
CA ALA A 129 2.08 -15.20 14.59
C ALA A 129 1.62 -14.14 15.60
N GLY A 130 0.30 -13.98 15.80
CA GLY A 130 -0.30 -13.08 16.78
C GLY A 130 -0.36 -11.61 16.34
N VAL A 131 -0.44 -11.32 15.04
CA VAL A 131 -0.69 -9.96 14.54
C VAL A 131 -2.10 -9.50 14.92
N ASP A 132 -2.36 -8.19 14.92
CA ASP A 132 -3.65 -7.62 15.33
C ASP A 132 -4.64 -7.45 14.16
N ALA A 133 -4.12 -7.35 12.94
CA ALA A 133 -4.91 -7.25 11.71
C ALA A 133 -4.07 -7.69 10.48
N ILE A 134 -4.73 -7.87 9.36
CA ILE A 134 -4.12 -8.31 8.10
C ILE A 134 -4.47 -7.32 6.99
N VAL A 135 -3.51 -7.04 6.09
CA VAL A 135 -3.80 -6.42 4.80
C VAL A 135 -3.79 -7.52 3.72
N ALA A 136 -4.93 -7.79 3.11
CA ALA A 136 -5.05 -8.66 1.93
C ALA A 136 -4.81 -7.82 0.68
N GLU A 137 -3.68 -8.04 0.00
CA GLU A 137 -3.30 -7.26 -1.18
C GLU A 137 -3.53 -8.04 -2.45
N GLY A 138 -4.46 -7.54 -3.27
CA GLY A 138 -4.83 -8.13 -4.56
C GLY A 138 -3.88 -7.75 -5.69
N PHE A 139 -3.97 -8.51 -6.78
CA PHE A 139 -3.12 -8.42 -7.97
C PHE A 139 -3.11 -7.05 -8.67
N GLU A 140 -4.11 -6.20 -8.45
CA GLU A 140 -4.22 -4.86 -9.01
C GLU A 140 -3.27 -3.84 -8.36
N ALA A 141 -2.64 -4.20 -7.24
CA ALA A 141 -1.71 -3.32 -6.52
C ALA A 141 -0.47 -2.97 -7.34
N GLY A 142 0.08 -1.77 -7.13
CA GLY A 142 1.38 -1.35 -7.68
C GLY A 142 2.55 -1.87 -6.87
N GLY A 143 3.73 -1.94 -7.48
CA GLY A 143 4.93 -2.48 -6.86
C GLY A 143 4.91 -4.01 -6.77
N HIS A 144 5.56 -4.54 -5.74
CA HIS A 144 5.69 -5.98 -5.55
C HIS A 144 4.34 -6.67 -5.33
N ASN A 145 4.10 -7.76 -6.05
CA ASN A 145 2.86 -8.52 -6.06
C ASN A 145 3.04 -9.95 -5.59
N GLY A 146 1.94 -10.58 -5.14
CA GLY A 146 1.86 -12.02 -4.93
C GLY A 146 2.01 -12.79 -6.25
N ARG A 147 2.50 -14.02 -6.18
CA ARG A 147 2.72 -14.87 -7.36
C ARG A 147 1.43 -15.49 -7.90
N GLU A 148 0.38 -15.55 -7.08
CA GLU A 148 -0.89 -16.20 -7.40
C GLU A 148 -1.76 -15.37 -8.36
N GLU A 149 -1.43 -14.10 -8.58
CA GLU A 149 -2.19 -13.17 -9.41
C GLU A 149 -3.69 -13.09 -9.06
N THR A 150 -4.02 -13.32 -7.78
CA THR A 150 -5.40 -13.30 -7.31
C THR A 150 -5.91 -11.86 -7.23
N THR A 151 -6.98 -11.56 -7.97
CA THR A 151 -7.59 -10.23 -7.96
C THR A 151 -8.26 -9.93 -6.61
N THR A 152 -8.36 -8.66 -6.28
CA THR A 152 -8.93 -8.16 -5.03
C THR A 152 -10.34 -8.72 -4.77
N MET A 153 -11.19 -8.76 -5.80
CA MET A 153 -12.56 -9.25 -5.70
C MET A 153 -12.65 -10.73 -5.28
N VAL A 154 -11.68 -11.55 -5.70
CA VAL A 154 -11.60 -12.98 -5.34
C VAL A 154 -10.86 -13.17 -4.01
N LEU A 155 -9.82 -12.39 -3.77
CA LEU A 155 -8.97 -12.52 -2.58
C LEU A 155 -9.70 -12.18 -1.28
N ILE A 156 -10.52 -11.12 -1.28
CA ILE A 156 -11.22 -10.65 -0.07
C ILE A 156 -12.01 -11.77 0.61
N PRO A 157 -12.99 -12.42 -0.04
CA PRO A 157 -13.80 -13.46 0.62
C PRO A 157 -12.96 -14.69 1.02
N LEU A 158 -11.89 -15.01 0.30
CA LEU A 158 -10.99 -16.12 0.67
C LEU A 158 -10.25 -15.82 1.97
N VAL A 159 -9.68 -14.61 2.11
CA VAL A 159 -8.95 -14.21 3.31
C VAL A 159 -9.90 -14.02 4.49
N CYS A 160 -11.05 -13.36 4.30
CA CYS A 160 -12.04 -13.16 5.36
C CYS A 160 -12.58 -14.48 5.94
N LYS A 161 -12.66 -15.55 5.13
CA LYS A 161 -13.04 -16.90 5.60
C LYS A 161 -11.90 -17.63 6.32
N ALA A 162 -10.64 -17.28 6.00
CA ALA A 162 -9.47 -18.00 6.51
C ALA A 162 -8.99 -17.53 7.87
N THR A 163 -9.44 -16.36 8.35
CA THR A 163 -8.98 -15.76 9.61
C THR A 163 -10.11 -15.09 10.39
N LYS A 164 -9.93 -14.96 11.70
CA LYS A 164 -10.81 -14.17 12.58
C LYS A 164 -10.32 -12.73 12.80
N LEU A 165 -9.13 -12.42 12.34
CA LEU A 165 -8.54 -11.08 12.46
C LEU A 165 -9.30 -10.04 11.62
N PRO A 166 -9.24 -8.75 11.97
CA PRO A 166 -9.69 -7.68 11.09
C PRO A 166 -8.93 -7.72 9.76
N VAL A 167 -9.66 -7.61 8.64
CA VAL A 167 -9.09 -7.65 7.29
C VAL A 167 -9.19 -6.27 6.64
N ILE A 168 -8.05 -5.70 6.32
CA ILE A 168 -7.89 -4.53 5.49
C ILE A 168 -7.61 -5.00 4.07
N VAL A 169 -8.13 -4.33 3.06
CA VAL A 169 -7.95 -4.73 1.66
C VAL A 169 -7.16 -3.68 0.90
N ALA A 170 -6.17 -4.13 0.14
CA ALA A 170 -5.37 -3.32 -0.77
C ALA A 170 -5.42 -3.88 -2.21
N GLY A 171 -5.08 -3.04 -3.18
CA GLY A 171 -5.16 -3.37 -4.61
C GLY A 171 -6.52 -3.01 -5.22
N GLY A 172 -6.52 -2.27 -6.32
CA GLY A 172 -7.73 -1.89 -7.02
C GLY A 172 -8.63 -0.85 -6.33
N ILE A 173 -8.26 -0.35 -5.15
CA ILE A 173 -9.06 0.60 -4.38
C ILE A 173 -8.59 2.04 -4.64
N GLY A 174 -9.51 2.91 -5.09
CA GLY A 174 -9.17 4.31 -5.38
C GLY A 174 -10.37 5.27 -5.37
N SER A 175 -11.57 4.78 -5.04
CA SER A 175 -12.81 5.55 -5.03
C SER A 175 -13.74 5.13 -3.90
N GLY A 176 -14.74 5.94 -3.56
CA GLY A 176 -15.75 5.59 -2.57
C GLY A 176 -16.56 4.35 -2.97
N ARG A 177 -16.78 4.14 -4.27
CA ARG A 177 -17.47 2.94 -4.79
C ARG A 177 -16.64 1.67 -4.55
N SER A 178 -15.32 1.72 -4.78
CA SER A 178 -14.43 0.58 -4.51
C SER A 178 -14.31 0.28 -3.01
N ILE A 179 -14.36 1.30 -2.14
CA ILE A 179 -14.44 1.11 -0.69
C ILE A 179 -15.72 0.36 -0.32
N LEU A 180 -16.88 0.78 -0.84
CA LEU A 180 -18.16 0.11 -0.58
C LEU A 180 -18.13 -1.36 -1.03
N ALA A 181 -17.61 -1.63 -2.23
CA ALA A 181 -17.46 -2.99 -2.75
C ALA A 181 -16.59 -3.87 -1.84
N ALA A 182 -15.43 -3.35 -1.41
CA ALA A 182 -14.54 -4.08 -0.49
C ALA A 182 -15.22 -4.43 0.84
N LEU A 183 -15.94 -3.48 1.45
CA LEU A 183 -16.69 -3.72 2.68
C LEU A 183 -17.84 -4.73 2.46
N SER A 184 -18.51 -4.68 1.32
CA SER A 184 -19.57 -5.64 0.96
C SER A 184 -19.05 -7.07 0.77
N LEU A 185 -17.79 -7.22 0.38
CA LEU A 185 -17.10 -8.53 0.27
C LEU A 185 -16.58 -9.07 1.61
N GLY A 186 -16.70 -8.31 2.69
CA GLY A 186 -16.35 -8.72 4.05
C GLY A 186 -15.11 -8.05 4.66
N ALA A 187 -14.49 -7.09 3.97
CA ALA A 187 -13.38 -6.32 4.54
C ALA A 187 -13.84 -5.42 5.70
N ASP A 188 -12.96 -5.17 6.66
CA ASP A 188 -13.18 -4.22 7.76
C ASP A 188 -12.62 -2.81 7.44
N GLY A 189 -11.78 -2.68 6.42
CA GLY A 189 -11.19 -1.42 5.98
C GLY A 189 -10.42 -1.57 4.68
N VAL A 190 -9.86 -0.47 4.19
CA VAL A 190 -9.12 -0.44 2.93
C VAL A 190 -7.75 0.22 3.10
N GLN A 191 -6.76 -0.28 2.36
CA GLN A 191 -5.46 0.37 2.20
C GLN A 191 -5.31 0.84 0.75
N ILE A 192 -4.98 2.10 0.58
CA ILE A 192 -4.96 2.76 -0.73
C ILE A 192 -3.54 3.24 -1.01
N GLY A 193 -2.96 2.75 -2.11
CA GLY A 193 -1.62 3.15 -2.58
C GLY A 193 -1.72 4.22 -3.67
N SER A 194 -2.00 3.80 -4.89
CA SER A 194 -1.86 4.59 -6.12
C SER A 194 -2.54 5.96 -6.08
N ARG A 195 -3.75 6.06 -5.51
CA ARG A 195 -4.45 7.33 -5.41
C ARG A 195 -3.69 8.33 -4.52
N PHE A 196 -3.09 7.86 -3.41
CA PHE A 196 -2.27 8.70 -2.53
C PHE A 196 -0.84 8.90 -3.05
N ALA A 197 -0.30 7.99 -3.85
CA ALA A 197 1.01 8.19 -4.50
C ALA A 197 1.02 9.45 -5.39
N VAL A 198 -0.12 9.81 -5.96
CA VAL A 198 -0.32 10.98 -6.83
C VAL A 198 -0.88 12.19 -6.07
N ALA A 199 -1.09 12.11 -4.76
CA ALA A 199 -1.52 13.25 -3.97
C ALA A 199 -0.49 14.39 -3.97
N ALA A 200 -0.94 15.63 -3.77
CA ALA A 200 -0.07 16.80 -3.71
C ALA A 200 1.01 16.67 -2.62
N GLU A 201 0.68 16.05 -1.47
CA GLU A 201 1.56 15.86 -0.32
C GLU A 201 2.52 14.66 -0.47
N SER A 202 2.35 13.82 -1.51
CA SER A 202 3.28 12.72 -1.81
C SER A 202 4.66 13.24 -2.18
N SER A 203 5.71 12.56 -1.72
CA SER A 203 7.10 12.87 -2.07
C SER A 203 7.53 12.37 -3.46
N ALA A 204 6.63 11.76 -4.23
CA ALA A 204 6.90 11.38 -5.61
C ALA A 204 7.17 12.62 -6.48
N HIS A 205 8.06 12.47 -7.46
CA HIS A 205 8.41 13.53 -8.42
C HIS A 205 7.18 13.97 -9.25
N ASP A 206 7.13 15.22 -9.65
CA ASP A 206 6.00 15.74 -10.42
C ASP A 206 5.85 15.06 -11.79
N ASP A 207 6.96 14.67 -12.43
CA ASP A 207 6.92 13.90 -13.69
C ASP A 207 6.31 12.51 -13.49
N PHE A 208 6.59 11.83 -12.37
CA PHE A 208 5.91 10.59 -12.01
C PHE A 208 4.40 10.80 -11.88
N LYS A 209 3.98 11.81 -11.11
CA LYS A 209 2.55 12.12 -10.92
C LYS A 209 1.87 12.47 -12.25
N SER A 210 2.52 13.29 -13.08
CA SER A 210 2.02 13.69 -14.39
C SER A 210 1.86 12.50 -15.35
N THR A 211 2.80 11.55 -15.32
CA THR A 211 2.71 10.32 -16.11
C THR A 211 1.55 9.44 -15.65
N VAL A 212 1.33 9.33 -14.34
CA VAL A 212 0.20 8.54 -13.82
C VAL A 212 -1.14 9.13 -14.25
N ILE A 213 -1.37 10.44 -14.14
CA ILE A 213 -2.67 11.06 -14.49
C ILE A 213 -2.98 11.02 -15.99
N THR A 214 -1.97 10.81 -16.84
CA THR A 214 -2.14 10.64 -18.29
C THR A 214 -2.30 9.19 -18.72
N SER A 215 -2.05 8.23 -17.81
CA SER A 215 -2.15 6.81 -18.11
C SER A 215 -3.57 6.36 -18.45
N VAL A 216 -3.69 5.32 -19.24
CA VAL A 216 -4.95 4.73 -19.68
C VAL A 216 -5.03 3.25 -19.33
N GLU A 217 -6.17 2.64 -19.58
CA GLU A 217 -6.37 1.20 -19.40
C GLU A 217 -5.34 0.40 -20.19
N GLY A 218 -4.72 -0.59 -19.52
CA GLY A 218 -3.69 -1.45 -20.12
C GLY A 218 -2.26 -0.90 -20.03
N ASP A 219 -2.03 0.33 -19.52
CA ASP A 219 -0.67 0.86 -19.34
C ASP A 219 0.05 0.25 -18.13
N SER A 220 -0.69 -0.29 -17.16
CA SER A 220 -0.12 -0.99 -16.01
C SER A 220 0.16 -2.46 -16.36
N VAL A 221 1.42 -2.86 -16.27
CA VAL A 221 1.90 -4.23 -16.61
C VAL A 221 2.62 -4.86 -15.42
N LEU A 222 2.70 -6.19 -15.43
CA LEU A 222 3.47 -6.97 -14.46
C LEU A 222 4.72 -7.52 -15.13
N ILE A 223 5.88 -7.23 -14.55
CA ILE A 223 7.20 -7.72 -15.00
C ILE A 223 7.89 -8.49 -13.86
N HIS A 224 9.08 -9.01 -14.12
CA HIS A 224 9.90 -9.76 -13.16
C HIS A 224 9.23 -11.00 -12.56
N ARG A 225 8.39 -11.69 -13.35
CA ARG A 225 7.64 -12.89 -12.91
C ARG A 225 8.55 -14.00 -12.40
N LYS A 226 9.78 -14.14 -12.94
CA LYS A 226 10.78 -15.11 -12.49
C LYS A 226 11.53 -14.66 -11.22
N LEU A 227 11.58 -13.37 -10.92
CA LEU A 227 12.21 -12.80 -9.72
C LEU A 227 11.21 -12.62 -8.59
N ALA A 228 10.71 -11.40 -8.45
CA ALA A 228 9.59 -11.01 -7.61
C ALA A 228 8.68 -10.14 -8.49
N PRO A 229 7.44 -10.55 -8.76
CA PRO A 229 6.58 -9.80 -9.68
C PRO A 229 6.38 -8.36 -9.22
N VAL A 230 6.54 -7.40 -10.14
CA VAL A 230 6.37 -5.96 -9.90
C VAL A 230 5.39 -5.38 -10.91
N ARG A 231 4.41 -4.64 -10.43
CA ARG A 231 3.44 -3.90 -11.27
C ARG A 231 3.84 -2.44 -11.39
N LEU A 232 3.91 -1.97 -12.63
CA LEU A 232 4.34 -0.61 -12.97
C LEU A 232 3.69 -0.15 -14.29
N LEU A 233 3.83 1.13 -14.66
CA LEU A 233 3.47 1.61 -15.99
C LEU A 233 4.52 1.23 -17.03
N LYS A 234 4.05 0.99 -18.26
CA LYS A 234 4.89 0.72 -19.41
C LYS A 234 5.88 1.87 -19.66
N ASN A 235 7.14 1.52 -19.86
CA ASN A 235 8.22 2.40 -20.29
C ASN A 235 9.31 1.58 -20.98
N ASP A 236 10.41 2.20 -21.38
CA ASP A 236 11.49 1.51 -22.09
C ASP A 236 12.08 0.36 -21.25
N PHE A 237 12.30 0.59 -19.95
CA PHE A 237 12.80 -0.45 -19.05
C PHE A 237 11.83 -1.66 -18.97
N SER A 238 10.55 -1.44 -18.80
CA SER A 238 9.57 -2.53 -18.69
C SER A 238 9.47 -3.33 -19.99
N GLN A 239 9.55 -2.67 -21.15
CA GLN A 239 9.55 -3.34 -22.45
C GLN A 239 10.79 -4.21 -22.65
N GLN A 240 11.97 -3.72 -22.23
CA GLN A 240 13.22 -4.51 -22.25
C GLN A 240 13.08 -5.77 -21.39
N VAL A 241 12.56 -5.63 -20.16
CA VAL A 241 12.35 -6.77 -19.26
C VAL A 241 11.37 -7.78 -19.85
N GLN A 242 10.23 -7.33 -20.40
CA GLN A 242 9.27 -8.22 -21.06
C GLN A 242 9.90 -8.98 -22.23
N ALA A 243 10.64 -8.30 -23.09
CA ALA A 243 11.36 -8.92 -24.19
C ALA A 243 12.39 -9.95 -23.69
N MET A 244 13.12 -9.67 -22.62
CA MET A 244 14.05 -10.62 -22.00
C MET A 244 13.32 -11.86 -21.47
N GLU A 245 12.18 -11.68 -20.76
CA GLU A 245 11.38 -12.79 -20.24
C GLU A 245 10.80 -13.65 -21.36
N GLU A 246 10.30 -13.06 -22.45
CA GLU A 246 9.79 -13.76 -23.64
C GLU A 246 10.87 -14.55 -24.37
N ASN A 247 12.09 -14.01 -24.44
CA ASN A 247 13.25 -14.67 -25.03
C ASN A 247 13.91 -15.71 -24.09
N GLY A 248 13.32 -15.99 -22.95
CA GLY A 248 13.75 -17.05 -22.05
C GLY A 248 14.90 -16.68 -21.12
N ALA A 249 15.19 -15.39 -20.91
CA ALA A 249 16.26 -14.94 -20.02
C ALA A 249 16.25 -15.66 -18.65
N THR A 250 17.44 -15.93 -18.16
CA THR A 250 17.67 -16.55 -16.85
C THR A 250 17.37 -15.58 -15.72
N VAL A 251 17.23 -16.11 -14.48
CA VAL A 251 17.06 -15.32 -13.26
C VAL A 251 18.26 -14.38 -13.05
N GLU A 252 19.47 -14.85 -13.36
CA GLU A 252 20.72 -14.10 -13.23
C GLU A 252 20.78 -12.92 -14.20
N GLU A 253 20.40 -13.11 -15.45
CA GLU A 253 20.36 -12.06 -16.48
C GLU A 253 19.32 -11.00 -16.12
N LEU A 254 18.13 -11.40 -15.71
CA LEU A 254 17.08 -10.47 -15.24
C LEU A 254 17.52 -9.68 -14.00
N ARG A 255 18.19 -10.33 -13.04
CA ARG A 255 18.71 -9.66 -11.83
C ARG A 255 19.80 -8.65 -12.17
N LEU A 256 20.69 -8.99 -13.10
CA LEU A 256 21.75 -8.08 -13.56
C LEU A 256 21.13 -6.86 -14.26
N HIS A 257 20.14 -7.07 -15.12
CA HIS A 257 19.45 -6.00 -15.83
C HIS A 257 18.64 -5.09 -14.89
N LEU A 258 17.96 -5.66 -13.90
CA LEU A 258 17.24 -4.90 -12.86
C LEU A 258 18.19 -3.94 -12.12
N GLY A 259 19.36 -4.42 -11.71
CA GLY A 259 20.32 -3.61 -10.96
C GLY A 259 19.77 -3.15 -9.61
N LYS A 260 20.01 -1.89 -9.26
CA LYS A 260 19.58 -1.29 -7.99
C LYS A 260 18.94 0.08 -8.21
N GLY A 261 17.91 0.40 -7.41
CA GLY A 261 17.36 1.75 -7.31
C GLY A 261 16.42 2.17 -8.43
N ARG A 262 15.90 1.25 -9.24
CA ARG A 262 14.99 1.56 -10.35
C ARG A 262 13.73 2.30 -9.89
N ALA A 263 13.11 1.89 -8.80
CA ALA A 263 11.96 2.58 -8.22
C ALA A 263 12.31 4.01 -7.76
N LYS A 264 13.51 4.20 -7.17
CA LYS A 264 13.99 5.54 -6.80
C LYS A 264 14.10 6.47 -8.00
N LYS A 265 14.71 5.97 -9.10
CA LYS A 265 14.87 6.73 -10.34
C LYS A 265 13.54 7.26 -10.85
N ALA A 266 12.53 6.40 -11.02
CA ALA A 266 11.24 6.84 -11.55
C ALA A 266 10.44 7.67 -10.54
N ILE A 267 10.26 7.16 -9.32
CA ILE A 267 9.30 7.73 -8.38
C ILE A 267 9.83 9.01 -7.74
N PHE A 268 11.12 9.04 -7.37
CA PHE A 268 11.71 10.15 -6.59
C PHE A 268 12.54 11.10 -7.43
N GLU A 269 13.28 10.59 -8.44
CA GLU A 269 14.19 11.37 -9.26
C GLU A 269 13.56 11.81 -10.59
N GLY A 270 12.41 11.23 -11.00
CA GLY A 270 11.71 11.58 -12.24
C GLY A 270 12.36 11.00 -13.51
N GLU A 271 13.32 10.08 -13.37
CA GLU A 271 13.97 9.39 -14.50
C GLU A 271 13.08 8.23 -15.00
N LEU A 272 12.02 8.57 -15.74
CA LEU A 272 10.95 7.66 -16.12
C LEU A 272 11.35 6.55 -17.10
N PRO A 273 12.16 6.78 -18.16
CA PRO A 273 12.46 5.75 -19.16
C PRO A 273 13.15 4.52 -18.58
N GLU A 274 14.09 4.74 -17.63
CA GLU A 274 14.96 3.73 -17.04
C GLU A 274 14.53 3.28 -15.64
N GLY A 275 13.48 3.88 -15.09
CA GLY A 275 13.01 3.61 -13.74
C GLY A 275 11.81 2.67 -13.70
N GLU A 276 11.52 2.10 -12.53
CA GLU A 276 10.28 1.37 -12.27
C GLU A 276 9.20 2.36 -11.82
N ILE A 277 8.26 2.68 -12.71
CA ILE A 277 7.11 3.57 -12.43
C ILE A 277 6.05 2.74 -11.68
N GLU A 278 6.37 2.32 -10.46
CA GLU A 278 5.53 1.43 -9.66
C GLU A 278 4.19 2.06 -9.32
N ILE A 279 3.11 1.56 -9.91
CA ILE A 279 1.74 2.02 -9.70
C ILE A 279 0.74 0.91 -10.01
N GLY A 280 -0.42 0.91 -9.33
CA GLY A 280 -1.47 -0.09 -9.53
C GLY A 280 -2.33 0.16 -10.75
N GLN A 281 -3.17 -0.82 -11.10
CA GLN A 281 -4.07 -0.74 -12.26
C GLN A 281 -5.06 0.42 -12.19
N ILE A 282 -5.40 0.90 -10.98
CA ILE A 282 -6.28 2.07 -10.83
C ILE A 282 -5.67 3.38 -11.35
N ALA A 283 -4.39 3.41 -11.72
CA ALA A 283 -3.76 4.57 -12.34
C ALA A 283 -4.61 5.13 -13.49
N ALA A 284 -5.19 4.25 -14.31
CA ALA A 284 -6.08 4.63 -15.41
C ALA A 284 -7.29 5.48 -14.97
N ASN A 285 -7.71 5.40 -13.71
CA ASN A 285 -8.83 6.16 -13.16
C ASN A 285 -8.39 7.46 -12.45
N ILE A 286 -7.08 7.69 -12.28
CA ILE A 286 -6.54 8.88 -11.62
C ILE A 286 -6.24 9.92 -12.70
N LYS A 287 -7.03 11.01 -12.75
CA LYS A 287 -6.91 12.02 -13.82
C LYS A 287 -6.46 13.39 -13.31
N GLU A 288 -6.33 13.56 -11.99
CA GLU A 288 -5.97 14.82 -11.36
C GLU A 288 -5.08 14.59 -10.13
N ILE A 289 -4.14 15.51 -9.94
CA ILE A 289 -3.38 15.64 -8.70
C ILE A 289 -4.25 16.47 -7.74
N LYS A 290 -4.64 15.86 -6.61
CA LYS A 290 -5.46 16.49 -5.57
C LYS A 290 -4.73 16.44 -4.23
N THR A 291 -5.11 17.32 -3.32
CA THR A 291 -4.67 17.21 -1.92
C THR A 291 -5.32 15.99 -1.26
N VAL A 292 -4.72 15.50 -0.18
CA VAL A 292 -5.29 14.40 0.61
C VAL A 292 -6.70 14.72 1.09
N GLN A 293 -6.97 15.97 1.50
CA GLN A 293 -8.31 16.37 1.97
C GLN A 293 -9.34 16.26 0.85
N GLU A 294 -9.04 16.76 -0.34
CA GLU A 294 -9.93 16.63 -1.52
C GLU A 294 -10.18 15.17 -1.89
N ILE A 295 -9.16 14.31 -1.81
CA ILE A 295 -9.28 12.87 -2.06
C ILE A 295 -10.23 12.23 -1.03
N PHE A 296 -10.12 12.58 0.25
CA PHE A 296 -11.03 12.07 1.29
C PHE A 296 -12.46 12.53 1.08
N ASP A 297 -12.66 13.81 0.80
CA ASP A 297 -14.00 14.39 0.59
C ASP A 297 -14.71 13.73 -0.60
N GLU A 298 -13.98 13.52 -1.71
CA GLU A 298 -14.45 12.80 -2.89
C GLU A 298 -14.83 11.35 -2.56
N MET A 299 -13.94 10.60 -1.92
CA MET A 299 -14.21 9.21 -1.56
C MET A 299 -15.40 9.05 -0.60
N ILE A 300 -15.57 9.96 0.36
CA ILE A 300 -16.67 9.91 1.32
C ILE A 300 -17.99 10.22 0.62
N LEU A 301 -18.00 11.21 -0.29
CA LEU A 301 -19.18 11.56 -1.09
C LEU A 301 -19.56 10.37 -1.98
N GLU A 302 -18.64 9.86 -2.79
CA GLU A 302 -18.88 8.71 -3.67
C GLU A 302 -19.36 7.46 -2.92
N PHE A 303 -18.80 7.20 -1.73
CA PHE A 303 -19.24 6.09 -0.88
C PHE A 303 -20.69 6.27 -0.44
N THR A 304 -21.04 7.48 -0.02
CA THR A 304 -22.37 7.80 0.46
C THR A 304 -23.40 7.69 -0.66
N ASP A 305 -23.09 8.24 -1.83
CA ASP A 305 -23.94 8.20 -3.01
C ASP A 305 -24.14 6.76 -3.51
N ALA A 306 -23.06 5.99 -3.60
CA ALA A 306 -23.14 4.58 -4.01
C ALA A 306 -23.97 3.75 -3.02
N LYS A 307 -23.77 3.95 -1.71
CA LYS A 307 -24.55 3.28 -0.69
C LYS A 307 -26.04 3.61 -0.78
N THR A 308 -26.38 4.88 -1.01
CA THR A 308 -27.76 5.34 -1.19
C THR A 308 -28.38 4.73 -2.45
N ALA A 309 -27.65 4.71 -3.56
CA ALA A 309 -28.11 4.12 -4.81
C ALA A 309 -28.46 2.62 -4.67
N LEU A 310 -27.68 1.85 -3.88
CA LEU A 310 -27.98 0.42 -3.59
C LEU A 310 -29.24 0.20 -2.75
N GLN A 311 -29.73 1.24 -2.07
CA GLN A 311 -30.97 1.17 -1.27
C GLN A 311 -32.22 1.50 -2.07
N THR A 312 -32.09 1.89 -3.35
CA THR A 312 -33.21 2.20 -4.23
C THR A 312 -33.84 0.93 -4.79
N GLU A 313 -35.11 1.04 -5.29
CA GLU A 313 -35.83 -0.08 -5.91
C GLU A 313 -35.13 -0.68 -7.13
N SER A 314 -34.21 0.06 -7.76
CA SER A 314 -33.43 -0.40 -8.92
C SER A 314 -32.59 -1.65 -8.65
N TYR A 315 -32.32 -1.98 -7.39
CA TYR A 315 -31.49 -3.11 -6.96
C TYR A 315 -32.26 -4.09 -6.05
N SER A 316 -33.59 -4.01 -5.98
CA SER A 316 -34.40 -5.00 -5.27
C SER A 316 -34.56 -6.26 -6.13
N PHE A 317 -34.35 -7.45 -5.54
CA PHE A 317 -34.53 -8.75 -6.16
C PHE A 317 -35.85 -9.37 -5.73
#